data_4b8727d4dbd8fe789566aa69dac00dbc
#
_entry.id   4b8727d4dbd8fe789566aa69dac00dbc
#
_cell.length_a   1.000
_cell.length_b   1.000
_cell.length_c   1.000
_cell.angle_alpha   90.00
_cell.angle_beta   90.00
_cell.angle_gamma   90.00
#
_symmetry.space_group_name_H-M   'P 1'
#
loop_
_entity.id
_entity.type
_entity.pdbx_description
1 polymer ?
#
loop_
_entity_poly.entity_id
_entity_poly.type
_entity_poly.pdbx_seq_one_letter_code
_entity_poly.pdbx_strand_id
1 'polypeptide(L)'
;MTDQTPVSPAVLNQLKQASSATLTSVLNGLGLWNTFMQDVHPLKPGMKMAGPAFTMRYIPSREDIDRVPIDNLTDIQRVGIERIAPGDVMVIDARGDTRAGTMGNILATRIQQRGGVGVVTDGAYRDSPAVADGGIAAYARSRNAHTNKTIHHPVDIQQPVGCGGVAVFPGDILVGDDEGIVVVPRHLAGTVAERAVAQEEKEAFILWKIQQGASIIGVYPPDEKTMAEYDQWRKSR
;
A
#
# COMPACT_ATOMS: atom_id res chain seq x y z
N MET A 1 -8.38 -21.10 7.75
CA MET A 1 -9.28 -20.45 6.77
C MET A 1 -9.27 -18.98 7.12
N THR A 2 -8.70 -18.15 6.27
CA THR A 2 -8.72 -16.68 6.46
C THR A 2 -10.15 -16.19 6.24
N ASP A 3 -10.67 -15.43 7.18
CA ASP A 3 -11.98 -14.78 7.06
C ASP A 3 -12.02 -13.97 5.75
N GLN A 4 -12.91 -14.33 4.84
CA GLN A 4 -13.06 -13.70 3.53
C GLN A 4 -14.13 -12.59 3.52
N THR A 5 -14.64 -12.18 4.69
CA THR A 5 -15.61 -11.10 4.79
C THR A 5 -15.02 -9.80 4.22
N PRO A 6 -15.67 -9.12 3.28
CA PRO A 6 -15.17 -7.86 2.74
C PRO A 6 -14.99 -6.80 3.83
N VAL A 7 -13.86 -6.10 3.81
CA VAL A 7 -13.64 -4.95 4.69
C VAL A 7 -14.57 -3.82 4.23
N SER A 8 -15.28 -3.21 5.17
CA SER A 8 -16.28 -2.19 4.83
C SER A 8 -15.63 -0.92 4.24
N PRO A 9 -16.32 -0.20 3.34
CA PRO A 9 -15.81 1.08 2.81
C PRO A 9 -15.48 2.11 3.90
N ALA A 10 -16.21 2.09 5.02
CA ALA A 10 -15.94 2.98 6.14
C ALA A 10 -14.58 2.70 6.78
N VAL A 11 -14.25 1.42 7.02
CA VAL A 11 -12.95 0.99 7.55
C VAL A 11 -11.82 1.33 6.58
N LEU A 12 -11.99 1.08 5.27
CA LEU A 12 -10.99 1.44 4.26
C LEU A 12 -10.75 2.95 4.23
N ASN A 13 -11.81 3.77 4.36
CA ASN A 13 -11.67 5.22 4.42
C ASN A 13 -10.94 5.69 5.68
N GLN A 14 -11.21 5.11 6.86
CA GLN A 14 -10.49 5.39 8.09
C GLN A 14 -9.00 5.05 7.95
N LEU A 15 -8.67 3.87 7.43
CA LEU A 15 -7.28 3.47 7.16
C LEU A 15 -6.59 4.43 6.18
N LYS A 16 -7.27 4.86 5.13
CA LYS A 16 -6.73 5.81 4.15
C LYS A 16 -6.46 7.20 4.72
N GLN A 17 -7.19 7.61 5.76
CA GLN A 17 -7.00 8.91 6.43
C GLN A 17 -5.82 8.88 7.41
N ALA A 18 -5.56 7.75 8.05
CA ALA A 18 -4.44 7.61 8.97
C ALA A 18 -3.09 7.65 8.24
N SER A 19 -2.07 8.19 8.90
CA SER A 19 -0.70 8.20 8.38
C SER A 19 -0.09 6.79 8.43
N SER A 20 0.83 6.48 7.53
CA SER A 20 1.60 5.24 7.57
C SER A 20 2.38 5.11 8.88
N ALA A 21 2.88 6.21 9.44
CA ALA A 21 3.56 6.25 10.74
C ALA A 21 2.64 5.80 11.89
N THR A 22 1.41 6.31 11.94
CA THR A 22 0.41 5.88 12.93
C THR A 22 0.04 4.41 12.75
N LEU A 23 -0.18 3.97 11.51
CA LEU A 23 -0.52 2.57 11.22
C LEU A 23 0.57 1.60 11.66
N THR A 24 1.85 1.91 11.40
CA THR A 24 2.97 1.07 11.86
C THR A 24 3.05 1.02 13.38
N SER A 25 2.83 2.14 14.07
CA SER A 25 2.81 2.20 15.53
C SER A 25 1.68 1.35 16.12
N VAL A 26 0.49 1.41 15.55
CA VAL A 26 -0.66 0.59 15.97
C VAL A 26 -0.38 -0.90 15.73
N LEU A 27 0.16 -1.26 14.56
CA LEU A 27 0.51 -2.65 14.23
C LEU A 27 1.61 -3.19 15.14
N ASN A 28 2.62 -2.38 15.46
CA ASN A 28 3.65 -2.73 16.44
C ASN A 28 3.05 -3.05 17.81
N GLY A 29 2.10 -2.25 18.28
CA GLY A 29 1.35 -2.48 19.52
C GLY A 29 0.49 -3.76 19.48
N LEU A 30 0.21 -4.30 18.29
CA LEU A 30 -0.46 -5.58 18.08
C LEU A 30 0.53 -6.75 17.87
N GLY A 31 1.85 -6.51 17.97
CA GLY A 31 2.90 -7.52 17.81
C GLY A 31 3.33 -7.75 16.35
N LEU A 32 2.99 -6.86 15.43
CA LEU A 32 3.34 -6.94 14.02
C LEU A 32 4.41 -5.88 13.66
N TRP A 33 5.64 -6.34 13.43
CA TRP A 33 6.82 -5.46 13.27
C TRP A 33 7.22 -5.20 11.82
N ASN A 34 7.01 -6.17 10.93
CA ASN A 34 7.43 -6.10 9.53
C ASN A 34 6.21 -5.85 8.63
N THR A 35 5.69 -4.62 8.63
CA THR A 35 4.45 -4.24 7.93
C THR A 35 4.62 -3.08 6.96
N PHE A 36 5.78 -2.41 6.94
CA PHE A 36 6.09 -1.29 6.05
C PHE A 36 7.03 -1.75 4.94
N MET A 37 6.65 -1.53 3.68
CA MET A 37 7.44 -1.91 2.51
C MET A 37 8.68 -1.03 2.36
N GLN A 38 9.86 -1.64 2.33
CA GLN A 38 11.12 -0.91 2.21
C GLN A 38 11.36 -0.47 0.76
N ASP A 39 11.84 0.76 0.59
CA ASP A 39 12.19 1.38 -0.69
C ASP A 39 11.04 1.44 -1.72
N VAL A 40 9.79 1.33 -1.29
CA VAL A 40 8.59 1.43 -2.16
C VAL A 40 7.91 2.76 -1.90
N HIS A 41 8.10 3.73 -2.82
CA HIS A 41 7.67 5.10 -2.66
C HIS A 41 6.62 5.51 -3.71
N PRO A 42 5.79 6.52 -3.44
CA PRO A 42 4.86 7.04 -4.43
C PRO A 42 5.59 7.63 -5.64
N LEU A 43 5.04 7.47 -6.84
CA LEU A 43 5.63 8.04 -8.04
C LEU A 43 5.57 9.57 -8.06
N LYS A 44 4.65 10.18 -7.31
CA LYS A 44 4.57 11.62 -7.05
C LYS A 44 3.96 11.89 -5.67
N PRO A 45 4.25 13.07 -5.08
CA PRO A 45 3.65 13.48 -3.81
C PRO A 45 2.11 13.53 -3.85
N GLY A 46 1.49 13.32 -2.69
CA GLY A 46 0.05 13.39 -2.49
C GLY A 46 -0.74 12.16 -2.91
N MET A 47 -0.06 11.08 -3.32
CA MET A 47 -0.75 9.82 -3.59
C MET A 47 -1.23 9.19 -2.29
N LYS A 48 -2.53 8.81 -2.25
CA LYS A 48 -3.13 8.09 -1.12
C LYS A 48 -4.04 7.00 -1.61
N MET A 49 -3.94 5.81 -1.00
CA MET A 49 -4.83 4.70 -1.29
C MET A 49 -5.07 3.83 -0.06
N ALA A 50 -6.18 3.09 -0.05
CA ALA A 50 -6.40 1.94 0.81
C ALA A 50 -7.28 0.94 0.05
N GLY A 51 -6.89 -0.33 0.02
CA GLY A 51 -7.64 -1.37 -0.67
C GLY A 51 -7.07 -2.77 -0.48
N PRO A 52 -7.87 -3.80 -0.73
CA PRO A 52 -7.41 -5.18 -0.65
C PRO A 52 -6.40 -5.52 -1.73
N ALA A 53 -5.39 -6.31 -1.35
CA ALA A 53 -4.32 -6.77 -2.22
C ALA A 53 -4.81 -7.78 -3.26
N PHE A 54 -4.66 -7.46 -4.53
CA PHE A 54 -4.65 -8.41 -5.63
C PHE A 54 -3.19 -8.70 -5.97
N THR A 55 -2.67 -9.84 -5.55
CA THR A 55 -1.24 -10.17 -5.65
C THR A 55 -0.88 -10.80 -6.99
N MET A 56 0.31 -10.47 -7.49
CA MET A 56 0.92 -11.03 -8.69
C MET A 56 2.40 -11.29 -8.44
N ARG A 57 2.88 -12.48 -8.78
CA ARG A 57 4.25 -12.91 -8.59
C ARG A 57 5.01 -13.02 -9.89
N TYR A 58 6.22 -12.46 -9.92
CA TYR A 58 7.17 -12.60 -11.01
C TYR A 58 8.37 -13.46 -10.62
N ILE A 59 8.87 -14.21 -11.59
CA ILE A 59 10.17 -14.91 -11.54
C ILE A 59 11.10 -14.34 -12.62
N PRO A 60 12.40 -14.68 -12.65
CA PRO A 60 13.26 -14.29 -13.76
C PRO A 60 12.73 -14.79 -15.09
N SER A 61 12.81 -13.93 -16.12
CA SER A 61 12.50 -14.33 -17.49
C SER A 61 13.43 -15.43 -17.98
N ARG A 62 12.92 -16.23 -18.92
CA ARG A 62 13.69 -17.27 -19.59
C ARG A 62 13.42 -17.20 -21.11
N GLU A 63 14.46 -17.05 -21.89
CA GLU A 63 14.40 -16.65 -23.29
C GLU A 63 13.71 -17.67 -24.21
N ASP A 64 13.63 -18.93 -23.82
CA ASP A 64 12.88 -19.97 -24.55
C ASP A 64 11.37 -19.85 -24.36
N ILE A 65 10.93 -19.21 -23.27
CA ILE A 65 9.51 -19.01 -22.93
C ILE A 65 9.05 -17.59 -23.28
N ASP A 66 9.86 -16.57 -22.93
CA ASP A 66 9.45 -15.16 -22.92
C ASP A 66 9.68 -14.41 -24.25
N ARG A 67 10.27 -15.05 -25.28
CA ARG A 67 10.49 -14.45 -26.61
C ARG A 67 9.35 -14.65 -27.60
N VAL A 68 8.36 -15.46 -27.28
CA VAL A 68 7.18 -15.66 -28.12
C VAL A 68 6.25 -14.44 -28.06
N PRO A 69 5.43 -14.18 -29.10
CA PRO A 69 4.42 -13.13 -29.01
C PRO A 69 3.53 -13.32 -27.79
N ILE A 70 3.22 -12.20 -27.10
CA ILE A 70 2.34 -12.23 -25.93
C ILE A 70 0.92 -12.56 -26.38
N ASP A 71 0.37 -13.64 -25.86
CA ASP A 71 -1.06 -13.93 -25.97
C ASP A 71 -1.80 -13.31 -24.76
N ASN A 72 -2.65 -12.34 -25.02
CA ASN A 72 -3.41 -11.63 -23.99
C ASN A 72 -4.42 -12.54 -23.24
N LEU A 73 -4.76 -13.70 -23.77
CA LEU A 73 -5.70 -14.63 -23.14
C LEU A 73 -5.02 -15.57 -22.12
N THR A 74 -3.73 -15.80 -22.27
CA THR A 74 -2.97 -16.77 -21.46
C THR A 74 -1.84 -16.16 -20.66
N ASP A 75 -1.35 -14.97 -21.03
CA ASP A 75 -0.32 -14.27 -20.27
C ASP A 75 -0.86 -13.89 -18.87
N ILE A 76 -0.20 -14.37 -17.82
CA ILE A 76 -0.64 -14.21 -16.43
C ILE A 76 -0.78 -12.74 -16.03
N GLN A 77 0.08 -11.85 -16.53
CA GLN A 77 -0.06 -10.42 -16.27
C GLN A 77 -1.36 -9.87 -16.85
N ARG A 78 -1.67 -10.22 -18.11
CA ARG A 78 -2.90 -9.76 -18.80
C ARG A 78 -4.14 -10.32 -18.11
N VAL A 79 -4.12 -11.61 -17.81
CA VAL A 79 -5.19 -12.31 -17.08
C VAL A 79 -5.42 -11.66 -15.71
N GLY A 80 -4.35 -11.37 -14.96
CA GLY A 80 -4.47 -10.72 -13.64
C GLY A 80 -5.07 -9.33 -13.73
N ILE A 81 -4.62 -8.51 -14.68
CA ILE A 81 -5.16 -7.16 -14.91
C ILE A 81 -6.66 -7.22 -15.25
N GLU A 82 -7.08 -8.18 -16.06
CA GLU A 82 -8.50 -8.36 -16.40
C GLU A 82 -9.34 -8.97 -15.25
N ARG A 83 -8.74 -9.52 -14.21
CA ARG A 83 -9.44 -10.09 -13.05
C ARG A 83 -9.51 -9.17 -11.82
N ILE A 84 -8.74 -8.07 -11.82
CA ILE A 84 -8.78 -7.12 -10.70
C ILE A 84 -10.22 -6.60 -10.49
N ALA A 85 -10.65 -6.53 -9.24
CA ALA A 85 -11.97 -6.04 -8.88
C ALA A 85 -11.95 -4.55 -8.49
N PRO A 86 -13.10 -3.85 -8.53
CA PRO A 86 -13.21 -2.50 -8.01
C PRO A 86 -12.77 -2.42 -6.54
N GLY A 87 -11.93 -1.45 -6.22
CA GLY A 87 -11.35 -1.24 -4.89
C GLY A 87 -10.04 -1.97 -4.63
N ASP A 88 -9.64 -2.93 -5.48
CA ASP A 88 -8.39 -3.67 -5.29
C ASP A 88 -7.15 -2.80 -5.54
N VAL A 89 -6.05 -3.19 -4.89
CA VAL A 89 -4.69 -2.72 -5.16
C VAL A 89 -3.89 -3.84 -5.80
N MET A 90 -3.40 -3.65 -7.02
CA MET A 90 -2.49 -4.60 -7.67
C MET A 90 -1.13 -4.55 -6.99
N VAL A 91 -0.66 -5.68 -6.45
CA VAL A 91 0.66 -5.83 -5.82
C VAL A 91 1.50 -6.77 -6.65
N ILE A 92 2.62 -6.27 -7.19
CA ILE A 92 3.54 -7.05 -8.03
C ILE A 92 4.86 -7.28 -7.27
N ASP A 93 5.08 -8.53 -6.90
CA ASP A 93 6.39 -9.01 -6.43
C ASP A 93 7.32 -9.15 -7.62
N ALA A 94 8.26 -8.23 -7.74
CA ALA A 94 9.33 -8.25 -8.73
C ALA A 94 10.66 -8.76 -8.16
N ARG A 95 10.67 -9.30 -6.96
CA ARG A 95 11.88 -9.76 -6.23
C ARG A 95 12.88 -8.65 -5.96
N GLY A 96 12.41 -7.38 -5.89
CA GLY A 96 13.28 -6.22 -5.79
C GLY A 96 14.09 -5.90 -7.06
N ASP A 97 13.83 -6.58 -8.18
CA ASP A 97 14.58 -6.39 -9.42
C ASP A 97 14.04 -5.20 -10.22
N THR A 98 14.85 -4.16 -10.34
CA THR A 98 14.50 -2.88 -10.98
C THR A 98 15.02 -2.72 -12.40
N ARG A 99 15.62 -3.77 -12.99
CA ARG A 99 16.25 -3.71 -14.32
C ARG A 99 15.26 -3.59 -15.47
N ALA A 100 13.97 -3.82 -15.22
CA ALA A 100 12.90 -3.57 -16.19
C ALA A 100 11.63 -3.09 -15.48
N GLY A 101 10.76 -2.36 -16.20
CA GLY A 101 9.46 -2.01 -15.68
C GLY A 101 8.55 -3.22 -15.56
N THR A 102 7.90 -3.41 -14.41
CA THR A 102 6.92 -4.50 -14.21
C THR A 102 5.67 -4.29 -15.05
N MET A 103 5.26 -3.02 -15.25
CA MET A 103 4.21 -2.61 -16.18
C MET A 103 4.44 -1.15 -16.62
N GLY A 104 3.68 -0.70 -17.62
CA GLY A 104 3.63 0.69 -18.07
C GLY A 104 2.22 1.29 -17.98
N ASN A 105 2.07 2.51 -18.52
CA ASN A 105 0.86 3.32 -18.36
C ASN A 105 -0.41 2.66 -18.94
N ILE A 106 -0.34 1.94 -20.05
CA ILE A 106 -1.50 1.26 -20.67
C ILE A 106 -2.14 0.29 -19.67
N LEU A 107 -1.30 -0.52 -19.00
CA LEU A 107 -1.77 -1.51 -18.04
C LEU A 107 -2.27 -0.88 -16.74
N ALA A 108 -1.58 0.14 -16.24
CA ALA A 108 -2.02 0.91 -15.09
C ALA A 108 -3.38 1.59 -15.36
N THR A 109 -3.56 2.19 -16.54
CA THR A 109 -4.84 2.75 -16.97
C THR A 109 -5.94 1.67 -17.03
N ARG A 110 -5.63 0.47 -17.54
CA ARG A 110 -6.62 -0.61 -17.57
C ARG A 110 -7.05 -1.05 -16.17
N ILE A 111 -6.13 -1.16 -15.23
CA ILE A 111 -6.42 -1.44 -13.81
C ILE A 111 -7.38 -0.37 -13.26
N GLN A 112 -7.08 0.91 -13.49
CA GLN A 112 -7.94 2.01 -13.07
C GLN A 112 -9.34 1.93 -13.68
N GLN A 113 -9.46 1.66 -14.98
CA GLN A 113 -10.75 1.52 -15.67
C GLN A 113 -11.58 0.33 -15.15
N ARG A 114 -10.95 -0.67 -14.57
CA ARG A 114 -11.61 -1.76 -13.87
C ARG A 114 -11.99 -1.42 -12.43
N GLY A 115 -11.66 -0.22 -11.98
CA GLY A 115 -11.96 0.26 -10.61
C GLY A 115 -10.86 -0.04 -9.59
N GLY A 116 -9.69 -0.53 -10.01
CA GLY A 116 -8.53 -0.65 -9.13
C GLY A 116 -8.11 0.72 -8.60
N VAL A 117 -7.73 0.78 -7.32
CA VAL A 117 -7.43 2.03 -6.61
C VAL A 117 -5.94 2.30 -6.44
N GLY A 118 -5.10 1.30 -6.72
CA GLY A 118 -3.66 1.43 -6.61
C GLY A 118 -2.88 0.34 -7.33
N VAL A 119 -1.61 0.65 -7.62
CA VAL A 119 -0.62 -0.28 -8.15
C VAL A 119 0.68 -0.15 -7.36
N VAL A 120 1.23 -1.27 -6.91
CA VAL A 120 2.41 -1.34 -6.03
C VAL A 120 3.39 -2.36 -6.57
N THR A 121 4.68 -2.05 -6.59
CA THR A 121 5.74 -3.03 -6.88
C THR A 121 7.04 -2.70 -6.16
N ASP A 122 7.77 -3.70 -5.74
CA ASP A 122 9.16 -3.57 -5.28
C ASP A 122 10.18 -3.57 -6.44
N GLY A 123 9.68 -3.58 -7.68
CA GLY A 123 10.45 -3.37 -8.91
C GLY A 123 10.36 -1.94 -9.43
N ALA A 124 10.26 -1.79 -10.75
CA ALA A 124 10.15 -0.51 -11.42
C ALA A 124 8.85 -0.39 -12.24
N TYR A 125 8.45 0.86 -12.55
CA TYR A 125 7.46 1.12 -13.60
C TYR A 125 8.12 1.74 -14.84
N ARG A 126 7.66 1.30 -16.01
CA ARG A 126 7.87 1.94 -17.29
C ARG A 126 6.84 3.06 -17.48
N ASP A 127 7.15 4.04 -18.32
CA ASP A 127 6.27 5.19 -18.58
C ASP A 127 5.84 5.92 -17.28
N SER A 128 6.73 5.92 -16.28
CA SER A 128 6.42 6.35 -14.90
C SER A 128 5.85 7.76 -14.79
N PRO A 129 6.21 8.78 -15.59
CA PRO A 129 5.50 10.07 -15.58
C PRO A 129 4.03 9.94 -15.99
N ALA A 130 3.73 9.18 -17.05
CA ALA A 130 2.37 8.96 -17.50
C ALA A 130 1.54 8.11 -16.50
N VAL A 131 2.17 7.14 -15.81
CA VAL A 131 1.54 6.41 -14.72
C VAL A 131 1.21 7.34 -13.56
N ALA A 132 2.18 8.20 -13.17
CA ALA A 132 2.01 9.15 -12.06
C ALA A 132 0.88 10.16 -12.33
N ASP A 133 0.68 10.57 -13.57
CA ASP A 133 -0.34 11.55 -13.97
C ASP A 133 -1.66 10.89 -14.37
N GLY A 134 -1.70 9.56 -14.49
CA GLY A 134 -2.86 8.79 -14.90
C GLY A 134 -4.01 8.73 -13.89
N GLY A 135 -3.83 9.22 -12.66
CA GLY A 135 -4.89 9.31 -11.65
C GLY A 135 -5.05 8.07 -10.76
N ILE A 136 -4.31 6.98 -11.01
CA ILE A 136 -4.21 5.84 -10.08
C ILE A 136 -3.05 6.05 -9.11
N ALA A 137 -3.21 5.70 -7.85
CA ALA A 137 -2.11 5.74 -6.88
C ALA A 137 -1.06 4.67 -7.25
N ALA A 138 0.18 5.09 -7.47
CA ALA A 138 1.24 4.22 -7.96
C ALA A 138 2.51 4.32 -7.11
N TYR A 139 2.99 3.18 -6.64
CA TYR A 139 4.15 3.06 -5.76
C TYR A 139 5.15 2.05 -6.32
N ALA A 140 6.41 2.41 -6.33
CA ALA A 140 7.48 1.56 -6.83
C ALA A 140 8.81 1.83 -6.14
N ARG A 141 9.72 0.85 -6.22
CA ARG A 141 11.12 1.05 -5.81
C ARG A 141 11.87 1.93 -6.80
N SER A 142 11.54 1.85 -8.12
CA SER A 142 12.31 2.53 -9.15
C SER A 142 11.48 2.82 -10.40
N ARG A 143 12.14 3.44 -11.38
CA ARG A 143 11.65 3.72 -12.74
C ARG A 143 12.60 3.11 -13.75
N ASN A 144 12.06 2.46 -14.80
CA ASN A 144 12.89 1.87 -15.85
C ASN A 144 12.15 1.81 -17.18
N ALA A 145 12.84 2.18 -18.26
CA ALA A 145 12.25 2.21 -19.60
C ALA A 145 12.16 0.83 -20.29
N HIS A 146 12.91 -0.19 -19.80
CA HIS A 146 12.87 -1.51 -20.39
C HIS A 146 11.53 -2.21 -20.16
N THR A 147 11.10 -3.00 -21.12
CA THR A 147 9.87 -3.81 -21.01
C THR A 147 10.05 -4.99 -20.07
N ASN A 148 8.97 -5.40 -19.39
CA ASN A 148 8.99 -6.45 -18.36
C ASN A 148 9.57 -7.78 -18.82
N LYS A 149 9.24 -8.24 -20.03
CA LYS A 149 9.61 -9.55 -20.59
C LYS A 149 11.11 -9.76 -20.78
N THR A 150 11.92 -8.72 -20.66
CA THR A 150 13.39 -8.85 -20.71
C THR A 150 13.98 -9.38 -19.41
N ILE A 151 13.27 -9.22 -18.29
CA ILE A 151 13.76 -9.54 -16.94
C ILE A 151 12.74 -10.35 -16.13
N HIS A 152 11.46 -10.16 -16.39
CA HIS A 152 10.37 -10.68 -15.58
C HIS A 152 9.48 -11.65 -16.35
N HIS A 153 9.15 -12.77 -15.68
CA HIS A 153 8.12 -13.73 -16.13
C HIS A 153 6.98 -13.76 -15.10
N PRO A 154 5.78 -13.27 -15.42
CA PRO A 154 4.61 -13.38 -14.53
C PRO A 154 4.20 -14.86 -14.42
N VAL A 155 4.12 -15.39 -13.20
CA VAL A 155 3.90 -16.84 -12.99
C VAL A 155 2.60 -17.15 -12.25
N ASP A 156 2.22 -16.30 -11.28
CA ASP A 156 1.04 -16.53 -10.44
C ASP A 156 0.29 -15.23 -10.16
N ILE A 157 -1.01 -15.39 -9.89
CA ILE A 157 -1.86 -14.36 -9.29
C ILE A 157 -2.57 -14.94 -8.06
N GLN A 158 -2.92 -14.06 -7.10
CA GLN A 158 -3.67 -14.42 -5.89
C GLN A 158 -3.00 -15.54 -5.09
N GLN A 159 -1.67 -15.50 -5.04
CA GLN A 159 -0.84 -16.28 -4.12
C GLN A 159 -0.11 -15.32 -3.16
N PRO A 160 0.30 -15.77 -1.97
CA PRO A 160 1.16 -14.97 -1.09
C PRO A 160 2.47 -14.56 -1.80
N VAL A 161 2.87 -13.29 -1.61
CA VAL A 161 4.07 -12.71 -2.24
C VAL A 161 4.92 -11.99 -1.19
N GLY A 162 6.19 -11.71 -1.55
CA GLY A 162 7.08 -10.83 -0.78
C GLY A 162 7.32 -9.54 -1.56
N CYS A 163 6.74 -8.43 -1.13
CA CYS A 163 6.93 -7.14 -1.80
C CYS A 163 7.56 -6.14 -0.83
N GLY A 164 8.66 -5.50 -1.23
CA GLY A 164 9.39 -4.56 -0.37
C GLY A 164 9.83 -5.15 0.98
N GLY A 165 10.14 -6.45 1.03
CA GLY A 165 10.54 -7.15 2.25
C GLY A 165 9.39 -7.50 3.20
N VAL A 166 8.13 -7.29 2.80
CA VAL A 166 6.93 -7.59 3.59
C VAL A 166 6.14 -8.72 2.94
N ALA A 167 5.67 -9.67 3.74
CA ALA A 167 4.72 -10.69 3.27
C ALA A 167 3.35 -10.07 3.02
N VAL A 168 2.79 -10.30 1.83
CA VAL A 168 1.46 -9.84 1.43
C VAL A 168 0.62 -11.04 1.04
N PHE A 169 -0.49 -11.23 1.73
CA PHE A 169 -1.48 -12.25 1.39
C PHE A 169 -2.62 -11.64 0.56
N PRO A 170 -3.22 -12.39 -0.37
CA PRO A 170 -4.39 -11.93 -1.10
C PRO A 170 -5.48 -11.42 -0.14
N GLY A 171 -5.94 -10.19 -0.37
CA GLY A 171 -6.95 -9.54 0.45
C GLY A 171 -6.45 -8.79 1.69
N ASP A 172 -5.16 -8.82 2.04
CA ASP A 172 -4.59 -7.88 3.01
C ASP A 172 -4.82 -6.45 2.56
N ILE A 173 -5.01 -5.53 3.50
CA ILE A 173 -5.27 -4.14 3.12
C ILE A 173 -3.94 -3.40 2.99
N LEU A 174 -3.68 -2.89 1.78
CA LEU A 174 -2.58 -1.99 1.54
C LEU A 174 -3.04 -0.55 1.75
N VAL A 175 -2.28 0.17 2.57
CA VAL A 175 -2.49 1.61 2.80
C VAL A 175 -1.23 2.34 2.37
N GLY A 176 -1.41 3.34 1.50
CA GLY A 176 -0.30 4.12 0.95
C GLY A 176 -0.49 5.61 1.16
N ASP A 177 0.61 6.29 1.50
CA ASP A 177 0.74 7.74 1.59
C ASP A 177 2.10 8.22 1.04
N ASP A 178 2.52 9.44 1.36
CA ASP A 178 3.78 10.00 0.88
C ASP A 178 5.04 9.32 1.45
N GLU A 179 4.95 8.62 2.56
CA GLU A 179 6.07 7.85 3.11
C GLU A 179 6.26 6.48 2.42
N GLY A 180 5.15 5.82 2.03
CA GLY A 180 5.21 4.52 1.39
C GLY A 180 3.97 3.66 1.64
N ILE A 181 4.17 2.36 1.79
CA ILE A 181 3.09 1.35 1.87
C ILE A 181 3.15 0.59 3.18
N VAL A 182 2.03 0.55 3.89
CA VAL A 182 1.79 -0.33 5.04
C VAL A 182 0.86 -1.47 4.64
N VAL A 183 1.18 -2.68 5.07
CA VAL A 183 0.36 -3.88 4.91
C VAL A 183 -0.37 -4.16 6.21
N VAL A 184 -1.69 -4.12 6.17
CA VAL A 184 -2.56 -4.41 7.32
C VAL A 184 -3.23 -5.76 7.08
N PRO A 185 -2.98 -6.79 7.91
CA PRO A 185 -3.68 -8.06 7.79
C PRO A 185 -5.19 -7.85 7.81
N ARG A 186 -5.89 -8.45 6.85
CA ARG A 186 -7.32 -8.23 6.61
C ARG A 186 -8.17 -8.36 7.88
N HIS A 187 -7.92 -9.40 8.69
CA HIS A 187 -8.68 -9.67 9.91
C HIS A 187 -8.47 -8.62 11.02
N LEU A 188 -7.42 -7.80 10.92
CA LEU A 188 -7.12 -6.72 11.86
C LEU A 188 -7.58 -5.34 11.35
N ALA A 189 -8.06 -5.24 10.11
CA ALA A 189 -8.36 -3.96 9.46
C ALA A 189 -9.28 -3.06 10.30
N GLY A 190 -10.36 -3.60 10.87
CA GLY A 190 -11.27 -2.85 11.73
C GLY A 190 -10.61 -2.36 13.02
N THR A 191 -9.89 -3.25 13.71
CA THR A 191 -9.18 -2.90 14.95
C THR A 191 -8.08 -1.84 14.72
N VAL A 192 -7.33 -1.99 13.62
CA VAL A 192 -6.27 -1.04 13.24
C VAL A 192 -6.89 0.31 12.89
N ALA A 193 -7.98 0.34 12.12
CA ALA A 193 -8.67 1.58 11.77
C ALA A 193 -9.17 2.35 13.00
N GLU A 194 -9.85 1.67 13.93
CA GLU A 194 -10.35 2.27 15.16
C GLU A 194 -9.21 2.85 16.02
N ARG A 195 -8.14 2.07 16.23
CA ARG A 195 -6.99 2.52 17.03
C ARG A 195 -6.22 3.65 16.34
N ALA A 196 -6.08 3.61 15.04
CA ALA A 196 -5.39 4.65 14.26
C ALA A 196 -6.15 5.99 14.34
N VAL A 197 -7.48 6.01 14.20
CA VAL A 197 -8.30 7.21 14.36
C VAL A 197 -8.13 7.80 15.75
N ALA A 198 -8.20 6.98 16.80
CA ALA A 198 -8.02 7.45 18.18
C ALA A 198 -6.61 7.99 18.44
N GLN A 199 -5.59 7.38 17.84
CA GLN A 199 -4.20 7.84 17.97
C GLN A 199 -3.97 9.16 17.24
N GLU A 200 -4.43 9.30 15.99
CA GLU A 200 -4.34 10.55 15.23
C GLU A 200 -5.01 11.73 15.96
N GLU A 201 -6.20 11.51 16.56
CA GLU A 201 -6.88 12.54 17.33
C GLU A 201 -6.06 12.99 18.55
N LYS A 202 -5.49 12.02 19.30
CA LYS A 202 -4.63 12.31 20.44
C LYS A 202 -3.33 13.00 20.01
N GLU A 203 -2.70 12.58 18.94
CA GLU A 203 -1.46 13.20 18.45
C GLU A 203 -1.69 14.61 17.92
N ALA A 204 -2.84 14.88 17.31
CA ALA A 204 -3.23 16.24 16.93
C ALA A 204 -3.32 17.19 18.16
N PHE A 205 -3.86 16.72 19.28
CA PHE A 205 -3.86 17.48 20.53
C PHE A 205 -2.45 17.70 21.08
N ILE A 206 -1.62 16.65 21.10
CA ILE A 206 -0.24 16.74 21.58
C ILE A 206 0.55 17.74 20.72
N LEU A 207 0.44 17.63 19.41
CA LEU A 207 1.10 18.55 18.48
C LEU A 207 0.65 20.00 18.69
N TRP A 208 -0.67 20.23 18.88
CA TRP A 208 -1.20 21.55 19.18
C TRP A 208 -0.58 22.11 20.47
N LYS A 209 -0.48 21.32 21.56
CA LYS A 209 0.17 21.75 22.79
C LYS A 209 1.65 22.14 22.59
N ILE A 210 2.40 21.34 21.85
CA ILE A 210 3.80 21.64 21.52
C ILE A 210 3.91 22.94 20.72
N GLN A 211 3.03 23.16 19.76
CA GLN A 211 2.97 24.41 18.97
C GLN A 211 2.63 25.64 19.82
N GLN A 212 1.92 25.47 20.96
CA GLN A 212 1.69 26.55 21.94
C GLN A 212 2.87 26.75 22.91
N GLY A 213 4.01 26.06 22.70
CA GLY A 213 5.22 26.21 23.51
C GLY A 213 5.29 25.29 24.73
N ALA A 214 4.42 24.28 24.83
CA ALA A 214 4.53 23.30 25.91
C ALA A 214 5.84 22.49 25.82
N SER A 215 6.40 22.12 26.99
CA SER A 215 7.54 21.20 27.04
C SER A 215 7.13 19.82 26.52
N ILE A 216 8.05 19.08 25.89
CA ILE A 216 7.86 17.69 25.52
C ILE A 216 7.71 16.77 26.75
N ILE A 217 8.29 17.18 27.91
CA ILE A 217 8.24 16.41 29.16
C ILE A 217 6.81 16.41 29.71
N GLY A 218 6.24 15.21 29.87
CA GLY A 218 4.86 15.00 30.31
C GLY A 218 3.80 15.21 29.22
N VAL A 219 4.18 15.73 28.04
CA VAL A 219 3.29 15.92 26.88
C VAL A 219 3.49 14.81 25.85
N TYR A 220 4.72 14.35 25.63
CA TYR A 220 5.02 13.24 24.73
C TYR A 220 6.13 12.34 25.27
N PRO A 221 5.78 11.11 25.71
CA PRO A 221 4.41 10.58 25.86
C PRO A 221 3.59 11.37 26.89
N PRO A 222 2.24 11.43 26.73
CA PRO A 222 1.38 12.19 27.63
C PRO A 222 1.29 11.56 29.03
N ASP A 223 1.47 12.37 30.06
CA ASP A 223 1.21 12.00 31.42
C ASP A 223 -0.29 12.09 31.77
N GLU A 224 -0.68 11.75 33.05
CA GLU A 224 -2.07 11.79 33.53
C GLU A 224 -2.69 13.19 33.37
N LYS A 225 -1.93 14.25 33.65
CA LYS A 225 -2.38 15.64 33.51
C LYS A 225 -2.68 15.97 32.04
N THR A 226 -1.78 15.63 31.15
CA THR A 226 -1.94 15.86 29.72
C THR A 226 -3.11 15.05 29.15
N MET A 227 -3.34 13.82 29.63
CA MET A 227 -4.51 13.04 29.26
C MET A 227 -5.82 13.65 29.76
N ALA A 228 -5.88 14.18 30.96
CA ALA A 228 -7.06 14.89 31.46
C ALA A 228 -7.36 16.15 30.63
N GLU A 229 -6.34 16.89 30.23
CA GLU A 229 -6.49 18.04 29.34
C GLU A 229 -6.97 17.62 27.94
N TYR A 230 -6.49 16.49 27.41
CA TYR A 230 -6.98 15.90 26.15
C TYR A 230 -8.48 15.57 26.22
N ASP A 231 -8.94 14.95 27.32
CA ASP A 231 -10.35 14.61 27.51
C ASP A 231 -11.26 15.86 27.52
N GLN A 232 -10.77 16.97 28.08
CA GLN A 232 -11.49 18.26 28.09
C GLN A 232 -11.50 18.88 26.66
N TRP A 233 -10.35 18.89 25.99
CA TRP A 233 -10.21 19.40 24.64
C TRP A 233 -11.12 18.67 23.63
N ARG A 234 -11.20 17.33 23.76
CA ARG A 234 -12.08 16.49 22.93
C ARG A 234 -13.56 16.82 23.11
N LYS A 235 -14.00 17.10 24.34
CA LYS A 235 -15.39 17.46 24.65
C LYS A 235 -15.79 18.85 24.14
N SER A 236 -14.83 19.71 23.87
CA SER A 236 -15.07 21.08 23.40
C SER A 236 -15.16 21.21 21.86
N ARG A 237 -14.97 20.11 21.13
CA ARG A 237 -15.04 20.02 19.66
C ARG A 237 -16.25 19.26 19.20
#